data_bfe46c57f9bd52eeb532947f0116effb
#
_entry.id   bfe46c57f9bd52eeb532947f0116effb
#
_cell.length_a   1.000
_cell.length_b   1.000
_cell.length_c   1.000
_cell.angle_alpha   90.00
_cell.angle_beta   90.00
_cell.angle_gamma   90.00
#
_symmetry.space_group_name_H-M   'P 1'
#
loop_
_entity.id
_entity.type
_entity.pdbx_description
1 polymer ?
#
loop_
_entity_poly.entity_id
_entity_poly.type
_entity_poly.pdbx_seq_one_letter_code
_entity_poly.pdbx_strand_id
1 'polypeptide(L)'
;MNEDGQESPLPAADPDWAVETALDVDMIAATAPNAKILVVEANQATTDDLGKAVDTAVKLGAKFVSNSWGGDESEGSAGDAHFKHPGVAITASSGDSGYGASWPASSPYAVGVGGTTLKSSGGSYTETAWKGAGSGCSSYAAKPDYQTDATGCDKKAIADVSAVADPATGVAVYDTFQQSGWQVVGGTSASSPIIASVYADAGTPGAQDWPAQYPWSHTDQLTDVTSGSNGSCDTKQWCNAGAGWDGPTGLGTPKGTAAFTK
;
A
#
# COMPACT_ATOMS: atom_id res chain seq x y z
N MET A 1 14.66 14.08 -3.70
CA MET A 1 14.68 15.23 -2.74
C MET A 1 14.80 14.69 -1.34
N ASN A 2 15.40 15.45 -0.40
CA ASN A 2 15.33 15.07 1.02
C ASN A 2 13.95 15.44 1.61
N GLU A 3 13.71 15.08 2.87
CA GLU A 3 12.44 15.35 3.58
C GLU A 3 12.12 16.84 3.79
N ASP A 4 13.08 17.73 3.58
CA ASP A 4 12.88 19.19 3.59
C ASP A 4 12.51 19.76 2.21
N GLY A 5 12.47 18.91 1.16
CA GLY A 5 12.20 19.27 -0.22
C GLY A 5 13.39 19.90 -0.94
N GLN A 6 14.60 19.64 -0.46
CA GLN A 6 15.84 20.12 -1.06
C GLN A 6 16.52 19.02 -1.90
N GLU A 7 17.20 19.41 -2.97
CA GLU A 7 17.96 18.47 -3.80
C GLU A 7 19.26 18.01 -3.13
N SER A 8 19.72 18.72 -2.12
CA SER A 8 20.98 18.44 -1.40
C SER A 8 20.97 19.11 -0.03
N PRO A 9 21.61 18.52 1.02
CA PRO A 9 22.17 17.16 1.01
C PRO A 9 21.05 16.10 1.00
N LEU A 10 21.32 14.96 0.37
CA LEU A 10 20.48 13.77 0.50
C LEU A 10 20.91 12.96 1.73
N PRO A 11 20.04 12.07 2.26
CA PRO A 11 20.41 11.14 3.33
C PRO A 11 21.59 10.24 2.94
N ALA A 12 22.22 9.62 3.93
CA ALA A 12 23.25 8.63 3.68
C ALA A 12 22.65 7.43 2.92
N ALA A 13 23.38 6.94 1.92
CA ALA A 13 22.92 5.80 1.14
C ALA A 13 22.89 4.53 2.01
N ASP A 14 21.78 3.81 1.93
CA ASP A 14 21.53 2.55 2.61
C ASP A 14 21.14 1.49 1.57
N PRO A 15 21.78 0.30 1.53
CA PRO A 15 21.54 -0.69 0.49
C PRO A 15 20.14 -1.33 0.55
N ASP A 16 19.53 -1.47 1.73
CA ASP A 16 18.20 -2.04 1.85
C ASP A 16 17.14 -1.04 1.36
N TRP A 17 17.29 0.24 1.72
CA TRP A 17 16.44 1.31 1.21
C TRP A 17 16.67 1.60 -0.28
N ALA A 18 17.86 1.32 -0.83
CA ALA A 18 18.10 1.44 -2.26
C ALA A 18 17.28 0.41 -3.06
N VAL A 19 17.22 -0.85 -2.59
CA VAL A 19 16.37 -1.89 -3.20
C VAL A 19 14.90 -1.51 -3.11
N GLU A 20 14.45 -1.01 -1.95
CA GLU A 20 13.06 -0.57 -1.76
C GLU A 20 12.71 0.59 -2.71
N THR A 21 13.58 1.59 -2.80
CA THR A 21 13.38 2.73 -3.72
C THR A 21 13.34 2.28 -5.18
N ALA A 22 14.23 1.35 -5.58
CA ALA A 22 14.23 0.79 -6.93
C ALA A 22 12.92 0.05 -7.23
N LEU A 23 12.44 -0.77 -6.27
CA LEU A 23 11.15 -1.47 -6.38
C LEU A 23 10.00 -0.49 -6.60
N ASP A 24 9.89 0.54 -5.74
CA ASP A 24 8.81 1.53 -5.82
C ASP A 24 8.81 2.26 -7.17
N VAL A 25 9.98 2.75 -7.59
CA VAL A 25 10.13 3.50 -8.86
C VAL A 25 9.85 2.60 -10.07
N ASP A 26 10.36 1.36 -10.08
CA ASP A 26 10.13 0.42 -11.17
C ASP A 26 8.64 0.06 -11.29
N MET A 27 7.95 -0.16 -10.17
CA MET A 27 6.51 -0.48 -10.18
C MET A 27 5.66 0.70 -10.62
N ILE A 28 5.98 1.92 -10.18
CA ILE A 28 5.28 3.13 -10.64
C ILE A 28 5.53 3.34 -12.15
N ALA A 29 6.78 3.24 -12.61
CA ALA A 29 7.13 3.43 -14.00
C ALA A 29 6.48 2.38 -14.93
N ALA A 30 6.36 1.14 -14.46
CA ALA A 30 5.74 0.05 -15.22
C ALA A 30 4.21 0.19 -15.30
N THR A 31 3.56 0.61 -14.20
CA THR A 31 2.10 0.66 -14.09
C THR A 31 1.53 1.98 -14.60
N ALA A 32 2.17 3.11 -14.29
CA ALA A 32 1.77 4.45 -14.74
C ALA A 32 2.91 5.14 -15.53
N PRO A 33 3.22 4.69 -16.76
CA PRO A 33 4.42 5.11 -17.50
C PRO A 33 4.43 6.60 -17.91
N ASN A 34 3.31 7.28 -17.79
CA ASN A 34 3.19 8.73 -18.05
C ASN A 34 3.27 9.59 -16.79
N ALA A 35 3.34 8.98 -15.59
CA ALA A 35 3.44 9.71 -14.35
C ALA A 35 4.81 10.38 -14.20
N LYS A 36 4.82 11.54 -13.56
CA LYS A 36 6.07 12.15 -13.09
C LYS A 36 6.34 11.64 -11.70
N ILE A 37 7.50 11.02 -11.48
CA ILE A 37 7.89 10.43 -10.22
C ILE A 37 8.71 11.44 -9.42
N LEU A 38 8.32 11.68 -8.18
CA LEU A 38 9.05 12.42 -7.17
C LEU A 38 9.46 11.46 -6.06
N VAL A 39 10.75 11.27 -5.86
CA VAL A 39 11.29 10.52 -4.72
C VAL A 39 11.62 11.53 -3.61
N VAL A 40 11.08 11.28 -2.41
CA VAL A 40 11.39 12.06 -1.20
C VAL A 40 11.97 11.11 -0.17
N GLU A 41 13.21 11.34 0.19
CA GLU A 41 14.01 10.49 1.07
C GLU A 41 14.01 11.06 2.50
N ALA A 42 13.57 10.26 3.47
CA ALA A 42 13.65 10.59 4.89
C ALA A 42 15.10 10.44 5.40
N ASN A 43 15.48 11.23 6.40
CA ASN A 43 16.82 11.14 6.98
C ASN A 43 17.00 9.86 7.80
N GLN A 44 15.94 9.39 8.45
CA GLN A 44 15.92 8.16 9.23
C GLN A 44 14.57 7.44 9.07
N ALA A 45 14.55 6.14 9.33
CA ALA A 45 13.32 5.35 9.35
C ALA A 45 12.53 5.53 10.67
N THR A 46 12.30 6.78 11.05
CA THR A 46 11.45 7.15 12.19
C THR A 46 10.07 7.60 11.71
N THR A 47 9.06 7.46 12.56
CA THR A 47 7.70 7.94 12.28
C THR A 47 7.67 9.42 11.86
N ASP A 48 8.46 10.26 12.56
CA ASP A 48 8.50 11.70 12.29
C ASP A 48 9.17 12.03 10.96
N ASP A 49 10.34 11.43 10.65
CA ASP A 49 11.07 11.72 9.42
C ASP A 49 10.32 11.17 8.19
N LEU A 50 9.81 9.93 8.27
CA LEU A 50 9.00 9.33 7.21
C LEU A 50 7.69 10.10 6.99
N GLY A 51 7.01 10.50 8.08
CA GLY A 51 5.81 11.33 8.01
C GLY A 51 6.09 12.72 7.40
N LYS A 52 7.19 13.34 7.75
CA LYS A 52 7.66 14.61 7.17
C LYS A 52 7.93 14.48 5.66
N ALA A 53 8.47 13.34 5.22
CA ALA A 53 8.66 13.07 3.79
C ALA A 53 7.31 13.01 3.04
N VAL A 54 6.26 12.42 3.64
CA VAL A 54 4.90 12.43 3.10
C VAL A 54 4.35 13.86 2.98
N ASP A 55 4.43 14.66 4.05
CA ASP A 55 4.01 16.07 4.02
C ASP A 55 4.73 16.85 2.92
N THR A 56 6.03 16.61 2.77
CA THR A 56 6.86 17.28 1.76
C THR A 56 6.46 16.87 0.35
N ALA A 57 6.21 15.59 0.08
CA ALA A 57 5.70 15.14 -1.21
C ALA A 57 4.38 15.84 -1.57
N VAL A 58 3.43 15.92 -0.63
CA VAL A 58 2.16 16.62 -0.82
C VAL A 58 2.35 18.12 -1.03
N LYS A 59 3.21 18.76 -0.25
CA LYS A 59 3.56 20.18 -0.39
C LYS A 59 4.17 20.50 -1.75
N LEU A 60 4.95 19.60 -2.32
CA LEU A 60 5.54 19.70 -3.66
C LEU A 60 4.55 19.38 -4.78
N GLY A 61 3.31 19.02 -4.44
CA GLY A 61 2.20 18.87 -5.39
C GLY A 61 1.83 17.44 -5.74
N ALA A 62 2.42 16.43 -5.09
CA ALA A 62 2.00 15.04 -5.28
C ALA A 62 0.52 14.86 -4.95
N LYS A 63 -0.19 14.13 -5.82
CA LYS A 63 -1.60 13.74 -5.63
C LYS A 63 -1.76 12.26 -5.33
N PHE A 64 -0.70 11.52 -5.52
CA PHE A 64 -0.58 10.09 -5.27
C PHE A 64 0.74 9.89 -4.54
N VAL A 65 0.72 9.24 -3.37
CA VAL A 65 1.91 9.00 -2.54
C VAL A 65 1.93 7.53 -2.20
N SER A 66 3.05 6.85 -2.49
CA SER A 66 3.24 5.45 -2.12
C SER A 66 4.18 5.34 -0.94
N ASN A 67 3.82 4.50 0.02
CA ASN A 67 4.60 4.22 1.21
C ASN A 67 4.77 2.70 1.36
N SER A 68 5.99 2.24 1.11
CA SER A 68 6.39 0.84 1.18
C SER A 68 7.17 0.56 2.45
N TRP A 69 6.66 1.02 3.57
CA TRP A 69 7.26 0.88 4.88
C TRP A 69 6.17 0.78 5.96
N GLY A 70 6.55 0.26 7.11
CA GLY A 70 5.62 0.15 8.23
C GLY A 70 6.31 -0.26 9.52
N GLY A 71 5.58 -0.12 10.62
CA GLY A 71 6.05 -0.45 11.96
C GLY A 71 4.91 -0.76 12.90
N ASP A 72 5.25 -0.83 14.19
CA ASP A 72 4.28 -1.09 15.24
C ASP A 72 3.21 0.01 15.28
N GLU A 73 1.96 -0.42 15.33
CA GLU A 73 0.80 0.45 15.32
C GLU A 73 0.74 1.39 16.54
N SER A 74 1.20 0.91 17.71
CA SER A 74 1.18 1.69 18.95
C SER A 74 2.14 2.88 18.91
N GLU A 75 3.25 2.74 18.21
CA GLU A 75 4.26 3.79 18.05
C GLU A 75 3.91 4.74 16.90
N GLY A 76 3.32 4.19 15.83
CA GLY A 76 3.04 4.91 14.60
C GLY A 76 1.81 5.81 14.64
N SER A 77 0.80 5.48 15.44
CA SER A 77 -0.49 6.21 15.45
C SER A 77 -0.38 7.71 15.78
N ALA A 78 0.67 8.14 16.47
CA ALA A 78 0.98 9.56 16.69
C ALA A 78 1.31 10.30 15.39
N GLY A 79 1.78 9.59 14.36
CA GLY A 79 2.12 10.11 13.03
C GLY A 79 0.94 10.26 12.07
N ASP A 80 -0.29 9.92 12.46
CA ASP A 80 -1.47 9.99 11.58
C ASP A 80 -1.73 11.38 10.98
N ALA A 81 -1.26 12.44 11.65
CA ALA A 81 -1.39 13.80 11.16
C ALA A 81 -0.71 14.01 9.80
N HIS A 82 0.40 13.32 9.53
CA HIS A 82 1.15 13.36 8.27
C HIS A 82 0.41 12.71 7.09
N PHE A 83 -0.63 11.94 7.35
CA PHE A 83 -1.46 11.30 6.32
C PHE A 83 -2.77 12.06 6.07
N LYS A 84 -3.05 13.10 6.86
CA LYS A 84 -4.33 13.82 6.82
C LYS A 84 -4.36 14.86 5.69
N HIS A 85 -4.31 14.39 4.45
CA HIS A 85 -4.31 15.21 3.24
C HIS A 85 -5.53 14.89 2.35
N PRO A 86 -6.68 15.55 2.53
CA PRO A 86 -7.82 15.34 1.64
C PRO A 86 -7.45 15.68 0.19
N GLY A 87 -7.96 14.90 -0.76
CA GLY A 87 -7.64 15.04 -2.18
C GLY A 87 -6.29 14.49 -2.61
N VAL A 88 -5.63 13.71 -1.74
CA VAL A 88 -4.40 12.97 -2.04
C VAL A 88 -4.63 11.49 -1.75
N ALA A 89 -4.36 10.62 -2.72
CA ALA A 89 -4.34 9.18 -2.49
C ALA A 89 -2.99 8.78 -1.90
N ILE A 90 -2.99 8.35 -0.65
CA ILE A 90 -1.79 7.91 0.07
C ILE A 90 -1.93 6.42 0.32
N THR A 91 -1.17 5.60 -0.40
CA THR A 91 -1.16 4.15 -0.21
C THR A 91 -0.10 3.76 0.83
N ALA A 92 -0.36 2.69 1.56
CA ALA A 92 0.56 2.14 2.54
C ALA A 92 0.51 0.61 2.53
N SER A 93 1.68 -0.01 2.44
CA SER A 93 1.83 -1.46 2.52
C SER A 93 1.34 -2.01 3.86
N SER A 94 0.56 -3.11 3.83
CA SER A 94 -0.04 -3.66 5.04
C SER A 94 0.94 -4.43 5.93
N GLY A 95 2.14 -4.74 5.42
CA GLY A 95 3.19 -5.53 6.08
C GLY A 95 3.38 -6.91 5.49
N ASP A 96 4.48 -7.57 5.88
CA ASP A 96 4.98 -8.80 5.26
C ASP A 96 5.15 -9.96 6.26
N SER A 97 4.60 -9.82 7.46
CA SER A 97 4.76 -10.78 8.55
C SER A 97 3.50 -11.63 8.82
N GLY A 98 2.52 -11.61 7.91
CA GLY A 98 1.25 -12.30 8.05
C GLY A 98 0.26 -11.53 8.94
N TYR A 99 -0.70 -12.24 9.55
CA TYR A 99 -1.75 -11.64 10.35
C TYR A 99 -1.20 -10.74 11.46
N GLY A 100 -1.60 -9.49 11.43
CA GLY A 100 -1.21 -8.43 12.36
C GLY A 100 -1.36 -7.07 11.69
N ALA A 101 -1.73 -6.07 12.48
CA ALA A 101 -1.88 -4.69 12.02
C ALA A 101 -0.55 -3.95 12.09
N SER A 102 -0.25 -3.15 11.08
CA SER A 102 0.90 -2.24 11.06
C SER A 102 0.48 -0.83 10.66
N TRP A 103 1.20 0.16 11.17
CA TRP A 103 1.10 1.55 10.74
C TRP A 103 2.15 1.80 9.65
N PRO A 104 1.89 2.60 8.57
CA PRO A 104 0.76 3.51 8.41
C PRO A 104 -0.48 2.91 7.71
N ALA A 105 -0.51 1.62 7.35
CA ALA A 105 -1.69 1.01 6.73
C ALA A 105 -2.93 1.07 7.64
N SER A 106 -2.73 1.09 8.96
CA SER A 106 -3.80 1.28 9.95
C SER A 106 -4.27 2.72 10.11
N SER A 107 -3.59 3.70 9.51
CA SER A 107 -4.06 5.10 9.55
C SER A 107 -5.41 5.25 8.85
N PRO A 108 -6.40 5.96 9.42
CA PRO A 108 -7.71 6.16 8.81
C PRO A 108 -7.66 7.06 7.57
N TYR A 109 -6.49 7.65 7.29
CA TYR A 109 -6.25 8.55 6.16
C TYR A 109 -5.50 7.89 5.00
N ALA A 110 -4.96 6.68 5.21
CA ALA A 110 -4.24 5.94 4.20
C ALA A 110 -5.12 4.85 3.55
N VAL A 111 -4.80 4.52 2.31
CA VAL A 111 -5.28 3.32 1.63
C VAL A 111 -4.39 2.17 2.06
N GLY A 112 -4.88 1.26 2.88
CA GLY A 112 -4.16 0.06 3.25
C GLY A 112 -4.09 -0.92 2.08
N VAL A 113 -2.89 -1.38 1.72
CA VAL A 113 -2.68 -2.26 0.57
C VAL A 113 -2.16 -3.61 1.03
N GLY A 114 -3.01 -4.62 0.89
CA GLY A 114 -2.70 -6.02 1.14
C GLY A 114 -1.92 -6.69 0.01
N GLY A 115 -1.79 -8.01 0.08
CA GLY A 115 -0.93 -8.73 -0.86
C GLY A 115 -1.48 -10.05 -1.37
N THR A 116 -1.25 -10.32 -2.67
CA THR A 116 -1.62 -11.55 -3.33
C THR A 116 -0.42 -12.34 -3.85
N THR A 117 -0.62 -13.64 -4.03
CA THR A 117 0.19 -14.53 -4.86
C THR A 117 -0.46 -14.57 -6.25
N LEU A 118 0.16 -13.95 -7.25
CA LEU A 118 -0.34 -13.91 -8.63
C LEU A 118 0.33 -15.01 -9.46
N LYS A 119 -0.45 -15.90 -10.05
CA LYS A 119 0.05 -16.97 -10.93
C LYS A 119 -0.50 -16.84 -12.33
N SER A 120 0.36 -17.03 -13.32
CA SER A 120 -0.03 -17.14 -14.74
C SER A 120 0.02 -18.59 -15.18
N SER A 121 -1.06 -19.06 -15.83
CA SER A 121 -1.13 -20.39 -16.41
C SER A 121 -1.97 -20.37 -17.70
N GLY A 122 -1.38 -20.73 -18.82
CA GLY A 122 -2.10 -20.87 -20.10
C GLY A 122 -2.77 -19.58 -20.59
N GLY A 123 -2.23 -18.40 -20.26
CA GLY A 123 -2.80 -17.10 -20.61
C GLY A 123 -3.90 -16.59 -19.67
N SER A 124 -4.18 -17.33 -18.60
CA SER A 124 -5.07 -16.90 -17.51
C SER A 124 -4.26 -16.56 -16.27
N TYR A 125 -4.79 -15.66 -15.45
CA TYR A 125 -4.21 -15.28 -14.16
C TYR A 125 -5.11 -15.76 -13.03
N THR A 126 -4.52 -16.20 -11.94
CA THR A 126 -5.21 -16.54 -10.70
C THR A 126 -4.50 -15.87 -9.53
N GLU A 127 -5.28 -15.38 -8.58
CA GLU A 127 -4.78 -14.77 -7.37
C GLU A 127 -5.28 -15.48 -6.13
N THR A 128 -4.43 -15.57 -5.15
CA THR A 128 -4.76 -16.05 -3.79
C THR A 128 -4.13 -15.10 -2.78
N ALA A 129 -4.68 -15.00 -1.59
CA ALA A 129 -4.03 -14.22 -0.53
C ALA A 129 -2.60 -14.72 -0.31
N TRP A 130 -1.66 -13.77 -0.26
CA TRP A 130 -0.27 -14.09 0.09
C TRP A 130 -0.16 -14.31 1.61
N LYS A 131 0.55 -15.37 1.98
CA LYS A 131 0.72 -15.73 3.41
C LYS A 131 1.46 -14.68 4.24
N GLY A 132 2.25 -13.82 3.60
CA GLY A 132 3.01 -12.75 4.24
C GLY A 132 2.21 -11.44 4.41
N ALA A 133 1.11 -11.24 3.68
CA ALA A 133 0.36 -9.98 3.73
C ALA A 133 -0.08 -9.63 5.16
N GLY A 134 0.16 -8.40 5.61
CA GLY A 134 -0.38 -7.88 6.86
C GLY A 134 -1.90 -7.73 6.80
N SER A 135 -2.58 -7.95 7.92
CA SER A 135 -4.05 -7.87 7.96
C SER A 135 -4.60 -7.72 9.38
N GLY A 136 -5.91 -7.60 9.48
CA GLY A 136 -6.63 -7.56 10.74
C GLY A 136 -7.31 -6.23 10.99
N CYS A 137 -7.61 -5.97 12.25
CA CYS A 137 -8.22 -4.74 12.71
C CYS A 137 -7.22 -3.93 13.54
N SER A 138 -7.18 -2.63 13.34
CA SER A 138 -6.42 -1.72 14.19
C SER A 138 -6.85 -1.84 15.66
N SER A 139 -5.88 -1.69 16.55
CA SER A 139 -6.16 -1.53 17.99
C SER A 139 -6.26 -0.06 18.40
N TYR A 140 -5.90 0.88 17.52
CA TYR A 140 -5.78 2.31 17.82
C TYR A 140 -6.70 3.17 16.96
N ALA A 141 -6.66 3.00 15.63
CA ALA A 141 -7.32 3.89 14.67
C ALA A 141 -8.83 3.72 14.66
N ALA A 142 -9.55 4.84 14.67
CA ALA A 142 -11.01 4.81 14.52
C ALA A 142 -11.41 4.22 13.15
N LYS A 143 -12.50 3.46 13.14
CA LYS A 143 -13.08 2.93 11.90
C LYS A 143 -13.58 4.10 11.03
N PRO A 144 -13.09 4.24 9.79
CA PRO A 144 -13.61 5.25 8.87
C PRO A 144 -15.06 4.95 8.48
N ASP A 145 -15.85 5.99 8.24
CA ASP A 145 -17.27 5.86 7.88
C ASP A 145 -17.51 5.04 6.61
N TYR A 146 -16.55 5.00 5.69
CA TYR A 146 -16.65 4.22 4.46
C TYR A 146 -16.44 2.71 4.67
N GLN A 147 -15.78 2.29 5.74
CA GLN A 147 -15.63 0.87 6.05
C GLN A 147 -16.90 0.33 6.70
N THR A 148 -17.55 -0.60 6.02
CA THR A 148 -18.83 -1.17 6.45
C THR A 148 -18.67 -2.17 7.61
N ASP A 149 -19.79 -2.55 8.22
CA ASP A 149 -19.81 -3.58 9.28
C ASP A 149 -19.43 -4.98 8.77
N ALA A 150 -19.39 -5.18 7.44
CA ALA A 150 -18.95 -6.43 6.82
C ALA A 150 -17.51 -6.82 7.19
N THR A 151 -16.66 -5.87 7.62
CA THR A 151 -15.30 -6.16 8.10
C THR A 151 -15.27 -6.90 9.43
N GLY A 152 -16.32 -6.78 10.25
CA GLY A 152 -16.36 -7.28 11.62
C GLY A 152 -15.37 -6.59 12.58
N CYS A 153 -14.69 -5.53 12.13
CA CYS A 153 -13.79 -4.73 12.95
C CYS A 153 -14.53 -3.60 13.66
N ASP A 154 -14.25 -3.38 14.93
CA ASP A 154 -14.74 -2.22 15.70
C ASP A 154 -13.95 -0.94 15.37
N LYS A 155 -12.74 -1.11 14.85
CA LYS A 155 -11.80 -0.07 14.45
C LYS A 155 -11.43 -0.24 12.96
N LYS A 156 -10.49 0.56 12.44
CA LYS A 156 -10.08 0.45 11.03
C LYS A 156 -9.65 -0.97 10.68
N ALA A 157 -10.24 -1.54 9.64
CA ALA A 157 -9.77 -2.73 8.97
C ALA A 157 -8.55 -2.37 8.11
N ILE A 158 -7.47 -3.17 8.14
CA ILE A 158 -6.17 -2.76 7.63
C ILE A 158 -6.14 -2.65 6.12
N ALA A 159 -6.39 -3.73 5.38
CA ALA A 159 -6.35 -3.70 3.93
C ALA A 159 -7.68 -3.18 3.34
N ASP A 160 -7.58 -2.19 2.47
CA ASP A 160 -8.69 -1.71 1.66
C ASP A 160 -8.73 -2.43 0.30
N VAL A 161 -7.56 -2.63 -0.32
CA VAL A 161 -7.36 -3.33 -1.60
C VAL A 161 -6.03 -4.08 -1.57
N SER A 162 -5.71 -4.83 -2.65
CA SER A 162 -4.45 -5.56 -2.77
C SER A 162 -3.91 -5.60 -4.20
N ALA A 163 -2.65 -5.99 -4.33
CA ALA A 163 -2.00 -6.34 -5.58
C ALA A 163 -0.95 -7.44 -5.33
N VAL A 164 -0.19 -7.85 -6.37
CA VAL A 164 0.86 -8.85 -6.24
C VAL A 164 1.89 -8.46 -5.19
N ALA A 165 2.19 -9.41 -4.28
CA ALA A 165 3.13 -9.22 -3.17
C ALA A 165 4.05 -10.43 -2.95
N ASP A 166 3.62 -11.66 -3.25
CA ASP A 166 4.40 -12.86 -2.96
C ASP A 166 5.74 -12.85 -3.70
N PRO A 167 6.90 -12.85 -3.01
CA PRO A 167 8.21 -12.92 -3.65
C PRO A 167 8.39 -14.13 -4.58
N ALA A 168 7.65 -15.22 -4.35
CA ALA A 168 7.68 -16.39 -5.22
C ALA A 168 7.02 -16.15 -6.59
N THR A 169 6.21 -15.10 -6.69
CA THR A 169 5.58 -14.62 -7.93
C THR A 169 5.80 -13.12 -8.09
N GLY A 170 6.90 -12.62 -7.54
CA GLY A 170 7.24 -11.21 -7.43
C GLY A 170 7.56 -10.53 -8.75
N VAL A 171 8.02 -9.31 -8.64
CA VAL A 171 8.28 -8.40 -9.76
C VAL A 171 9.78 -8.26 -10.03
N ALA A 172 10.15 -7.98 -11.28
CA ALA A 172 11.53 -7.76 -11.67
C ALA A 172 11.94 -6.34 -11.30
N VAL A 173 13.03 -6.21 -10.56
CA VAL A 173 13.62 -4.94 -10.12
C VAL A 173 15.09 -4.89 -10.51
N TYR A 174 15.58 -3.74 -10.93
CA TYR A 174 16.98 -3.52 -11.28
C TYR A 174 17.65 -2.59 -10.27
N ASP A 175 18.63 -3.12 -9.55
CA ASP A 175 19.44 -2.34 -8.62
C ASP A 175 20.91 -2.77 -8.71
N THR A 176 21.81 -1.78 -8.72
CA THR A 176 23.28 -2.00 -8.76
C THR A 176 23.99 -1.43 -7.51
N PHE A 177 23.26 -0.78 -6.60
CA PHE A 177 23.88 -0.29 -5.37
C PHE A 177 24.08 -1.44 -4.39
N GLN A 178 25.29 -1.97 -4.34
CA GLN A 178 25.67 -3.17 -3.59
C GLN A 178 24.87 -4.44 -3.98
N GLN A 179 24.21 -4.43 -5.15
CA GLN A 179 23.44 -5.52 -5.72
C GLN A 179 24.00 -5.93 -7.08
N SER A 180 23.56 -7.08 -7.60
CA SER A 180 24.08 -7.63 -8.86
C SER A 180 23.25 -7.31 -10.11
N GLY A 181 22.34 -6.36 -10.04
CA GLY A 181 21.44 -5.99 -11.14
C GLY A 181 20.04 -6.58 -10.98
N TRP A 182 19.54 -7.31 -11.98
CA TRP A 182 18.18 -7.84 -11.95
C TRP A 182 17.94 -8.84 -10.80
N GLN A 183 16.87 -8.61 -10.08
CA GLN A 183 16.39 -9.47 -9.01
C GLN A 183 14.86 -9.58 -9.03
N VAL A 184 14.31 -10.62 -8.39
CA VAL A 184 12.87 -10.75 -8.18
C VAL A 184 12.57 -10.33 -6.74
N VAL A 185 11.74 -9.31 -6.59
CA VAL A 185 11.37 -8.74 -5.29
C VAL A 185 9.86 -8.87 -5.08
N GLY A 186 9.44 -8.94 -3.84
CA GLY A 186 8.03 -9.00 -3.44
C GLY A 186 7.83 -8.21 -2.15
N GLY A 187 6.78 -8.54 -1.43
CA GLY A 187 6.31 -7.81 -0.27
C GLY A 187 5.09 -6.97 -0.63
N THR A 188 4.34 -6.51 0.36
CA THR A 188 3.30 -5.50 0.17
C THR A 188 3.90 -4.16 -0.27
N SER A 189 5.23 -4.05 -0.21
CA SER A 189 6.05 -3.01 -0.85
C SER A 189 5.90 -2.97 -2.38
N ALA A 190 5.69 -4.11 -3.05
CA ALA A 190 5.36 -4.12 -4.48
C ALA A 190 3.90 -3.68 -4.73
N SER A 191 2.98 -4.09 -3.85
CA SER A 191 1.55 -3.79 -3.99
C SER A 191 1.23 -2.31 -3.85
N SER A 192 1.84 -1.62 -2.89
CA SER A 192 1.54 -0.21 -2.59
C SER A 192 1.79 0.73 -3.79
N PRO A 193 2.97 0.71 -4.45
CA PRO A 193 3.23 1.56 -5.62
C PRO A 193 2.36 1.17 -6.83
N ILE A 194 2.01 -0.11 -7.01
CA ILE A 194 1.07 -0.53 -8.04
C ILE A 194 -0.30 0.13 -7.81
N ILE A 195 -0.84 0.08 -6.60
CA ILE A 195 -2.13 0.70 -6.28
C ILE A 195 -2.07 2.23 -6.38
N ALA A 196 -0.99 2.87 -5.92
CA ALA A 196 -0.79 4.31 -6.12
C ALA A 196 -0.81 4.70 -7.60
N SER A 197 -0.22 3.87 -8.45
CA SER A 197 -0.20 4.04 -9.91
C SER A 197 -1.58 3.87 -10.54
N VAL A 198 -2.38 2.91 -10.06
CA VAL A 198 -3.77 2.75 -10.51
C VAL A 198 -4.60 3.99 -10.17
N TYR A 199 -4.42 4.59 -8.98
CA TYR A 199 -5.04 5.88 -8.65
C TYR A 199 -4.55 7.00 -9.60
N ALA A 200 -3.26 7.03 -9.94
CA ALA A 200 -2.72 8.04 -10.85
C ALA A 200 -3.34 7.95 -12.26
N ASP A 201 -3.52 6.73 -12.77
CA ASP A 201 -4.18 6.49 -14.05
C ASP A 201 -5.71 6.72 -13.98
N ALA A 202 -6.31 6.55 -12.82
CA ALA A 202 -7.73 6.85 -12.58
C ALA A 202 -8.03 8.36 -12.60
N GLY A 203 -7.05 9.19 -12.28
CA GLY A 203 -7.14 10.64 -12.31
C GLY A 203 -7.12 11.27 -10.91
N THR A 204 -7.03 12.59 -10.88
CA THR A 204 -6.87 13.34 -9.63
C THR A 204 -8.12 13.22 -8.75
N PRO A 205 -7.98 12.84 -7.47
CA PRO A 205 -9.10 12.81 -6.54
C PRO A 205 -9.76 14.18 -6.33
N GLY A 206 -11.01 14.18 -5.90
CA GLY A 206 -11.68 15.43 -5.51
C GLY A 206 -10.97 16.09 -4.32
N ALA A 207 -10.82 17.40 -4.34
CA ALA A 207 -9.97 18.16 -3.41
C ALA A 207 -10.32 18.00 -1.91
N GLN A 208 -11.50 17.51 -1.58
CA GLN A 208 -11.96 17.27 -0.21
C GLN A 208 -12.25 15.79 0.06
N ASP A 209 -11.99 14.92 -0.93
CA ASP A 209 -12.29 13.52 -0.80
C ASP A 209 -11.18 12.79 -0.03
N TRP A 210 -11.56 11.68 0.57
CA TRP A 210 -10.64 10.68 1.11
C TRP A 210 -10.58 9.52 0.12
N PRO A 211 -9.54 9.40 -0.71
CA PRO A 211 -9.53 8.43 -1.82
C PRO A 211 -9.65 6.97 -1.37
N ALA A 212 -9.30 6.65 -0.13
CA ALA A 212 -9.51 5.31 0.44
C ALA A 212 -10.99 4.85 0.37
N GLN A 213 -11.95 5.77 0.32
CA GLN A 213 -13.39 5.45 0.19
C GLN A 213 -13.79 4.95 -1.20
N TYR A 214 -13.03 5.28 -2.27
CA TYR A 214 -13.44 4.98 -3.65
C TYR A 214 -13.61 3.48 -3.89
N PRO A 215 -12.65 2.59 -3.56
CA PRO A 215 -12.83 1.15 -3.74
C PRO A 215 -14.04 0.59 -2.96
N TRP A 216 -14.35 1.14 -1.80
CA TRP A 216 -15.51 0.74 -1.00
C TRP A 216 -16.84 1.10 -1.65
N SER A 217 -16.85 2.15 -2.48
CA SER A 217 -18.04 2.58 -3.25
C SER A 217 -18.19 1.83 -4.57
N HIS A 218 -17.16 1.14 -5.06
CA HIS A 218 -17.11 0.50 -6.37
C HIS A 218 -16.58 -0.94 -6.30
N THR A 219 -17.06 -1.73 -5.34
CA THR A 219 -16.60 -3.10 -5.10
C THR A 219 -16.79 -4.04 -6.28
N ASP A 220 -17.77 -3.80 -7.13
CA ASP A 220 -18.04 -4.53 -8.38
C ASP A 220 -16.97 -4.31 -9.46
N GLN A 221 -16.15 -3.26 -9.31
CA GLN A 221 -15.02 -2.94 -10.19
C GLN A 221 -13.68 -3.53 -9.70
N LEU A 222 -13.72 -4.41 -8.70
CA LEU A 222 -12.57 -5.15 -8.18
C LEU A 222 -12.72 -6.65 -8.46
N THR A 223 -11.59 -7.35 -8.54
CA THR A 223 -11.55 -8.81 -8.57
C THR A 223 -11.44 -9.31 -7.13
N ASP A 224 -12.50 -9.93 -6.64
CA ASP A 224 -12.55 -10.52 -5.31
C ASP A 224 -11.60 -11.74 -5.21
N VAL A 225 -10.71 -11.74 -4.23
CA VAL A 225 -9.74 -12.83 -3.99
C VAL A 225 -10.29 -13.71 -2.88
N THR A 226 -10.82 -14.88 -3.24
CA THR A 226 -11.63 -15.71 -2.35
C THR A 226 -10.92 -16.91 -1.75
N SER A 227 -9.58 -17.01 -1.87
CA SER A 227 -8.81 -18.15 -1.37
C SER A 227 -7.43 -17.74 -0.88
N GLY A 228 -6.87 -18.51 0.04
CA GLY A 228 -5.60 -18.27 0.69
C GLY A 228 -5.75 -17.81 2.13
N SER A 229 -4.64 -17.71 2.83
CA SER A 229 -4.58 -17.31 4.25
C SER A 229 -3.22 -16.73 4.57
N ASN A 230 -3.19 -15.77 5.49
CA ASN A 230 -1.96 -15.15 5.97
C ASN A 230 -1.68 -15.46 7.46
N GLY A 231 -2.39 -16.40 8.07
CA GLY A 231 -2.15 -16.78 9.44
C GLY A 231 -3.32 -17.44 10.14
N SER A 232 -3.35 -17.31 11.45
CA SER A 232 -4.42 -17.81 12.33
C SER A 232 -4.97 -16.65 13.17
N CYS A 233 -6.28 -16.55 13.25
CA CYS A 233 -6.99 -15.48 13.95
C CYS A 233 -8.34 -15.97 14.47
N ASP A 234 -8.91 -15.26 15.44
CA ASP A 234 -10.18 -15.64 16.07
C ASP A 234 -11.37 -15.44 15.11
N THR A 235 -11.35 -14.37 14.32
CA THR A 235 -12.37 -14.10 13.31
C THR A 235 -11.84 -14.49 11.93
N LYS A 236 -12.37 -15.59 11.39
CA LYS A 236 -11.83 -16.24 10.18
C LYS A 236 -11.51 -15.28 9.03
N GLN A 237 -12.39 -14.33 8.74
CA GLN A 237 -12.20 -13.38 7.63
C GLN A 237 -11.03 -12.41 7.82
N TRP A 238 -10.51 -12.26 9.05
CA TRP A 238 -9.37 -11.34 9.30
C TRP A 238 -8.02 -11.89 8.81
N CYS A 239 -7.94 -13.22 8.61
CA CYS A 239 -6.71 -13.88 8.16
C CYS A 239 -6.93 -14.91 7.04
N ASN A 240 -8.14 -15.07 6.54
CA ASN A 240 -8.43 -15.94 5.41
C ASN A 240 -9.23 -15.19 4.36
N ALA A 241 -8.81 -15.33 3.11
CA ALA A 241 -9.53 -14.79 1.97
C ALA A 241 -10.90 -15.49 1.82
N GLY A 242 -11.90 -14.73 1.43
CA GLY A 242 -13.27 -15.16 1.28
C GLY A 242 -14.08 -14.18 0.44
N ALA A 243 -15.35 -14.43 0.23
CA ALA A 243 -16.20 -13.54 -0.56
C ALA A 243 -16.41 -12.18 0.12
N GLY A 244 -16.22 -11.10 -0.62
CA GLY A 244 -16.29 -9.73 -0.16
C GLY A 244 -15.01 -9.28 0.53
N TRP A 245 -15.12 -8.39 1.50
CA TRP A 245 -13.93 -7.93 2.23
C TRP A 245 -13.33 -9.04 3.09
N ASP A 246 -12.02 -9.20 3.02
CA ASP A 246 -11.22 -10.02 3.94
C ASP A 246 -9.91 -9.32 4.33
N GLY A 247 -9.32 -9.77 5.44
CA GLY A 247 -8.14 -9.12 6.00
C GLY A 247 -6.93 -9.07 5.05
N PRO A 248 -6.49 -10.20 4.46
CA PRO A 248 -5.29 -10.24 3.63
C PRO A 248 -5.36 -9.46 2.34
N THR A 249 -6.54 -9.37 1.71
CA THR A 249 -6.69 -8.81 0.35
C THR A 249 -7.67 -7.65 0.25
N GLY A 250 -8.26 -7.24 1.38
CA GLY A 250 -9.24 -6.16 1.38
C GLY A 250 -10.46 -6.50 0.53
N LEU A 251 -10.88 -5.58 -0.32
CA LEU A 251 -11.96 -5.74 -1.28
C LEU A 251 -11.54 -6.48 -2.57
N GLY A 252 -10.24 -6.82 -2.69
CA GLY A 252 -9.68 -7.50 -3.84
C GLY A 252 -8.69 -6.66 -4.65
N THR A 253 -8.44 -7.08 -5.91
CA THR A 253 -7.45 -6.47 -6.81
C THR A 253 -8.11 -5.67 -7.94
N PRO A 254 -7.41 -4.69 -8.54
CA PRO A 254 -7.98 -3.83 -9.60
C PRO A 254 -8.43 -4.59 -10.85
N LYS A 255 -9.60 -4.27 -11.38
CA LYS A 255 -10.05 -4.59 -12.76
C LYS A 255 -9.83 -3.42 -13.72
N GLY A 256 -8.76 -2.68 -13.58
CA GLY A 256 -8.52 -1.40 -14.22
C GLY A 256 -8.73 -0.26 -13.23
N THR A 257 -9.07 0.94 -13.70
CA THR A 257 -9.05 2.15 -12.86
C THR A 257 -10.40 2.54 -12.25
N ALA A 258 -11.50 1.90 -12.66
CA ALA A 258 -12.86 2.35 -12.33
C ALA A 258 -13.18 2.35 -10.82
N ALA A 259 -12.60 1.43 -10.05
CA ALA A 259 -12.77 1.39 -8.58
C ALA A 259 -12.06 2.55 -7.85
N PHE A 260 -11.20 3.28 -8.51
CA PHE A 260 -10.30 4.28 -7.92
C PHE A 260 -10.67 5.71 -8.32
N THR A 261 -11.82 5.88 -8.92
CA THR A 261 -12.42 7.19 -9.29
C THR A 261 -13.51 7.60 -8.28
N LYS A 262 -13.80 8.89 -8.25
CA LYS A 262 -14.91 9.45 -7.47
C LYS A 262 -16.26 8.88 -7.93
#